data_851d9c526c25638c7b2beca3e49efb49
#
_entry.id   851d9c526c25638c7b2beca3e49efb49
#
_cell.length_a   1.000
_cell.length_b   1.000
_cell.length_c   1.000
_cell.angle_alpha   90.00
_cell.angle_beta   90.00
_cell.angle_gamma   90.00
#
_symmetry.space_group_name_H-M   'P 1'
#
loop_
_entity.id
_entity.type
_entity.pdbx_description
1 polymer ?
#
loop_
_entity_poly.entity_id
_entity_poly.type
_entity_poly.pdbx_seq_one_letter_code
_entity_poly.pdbx_strand_id
1 'polypeptide(L)'
;MDSQHIIEQYQKAIIQIATPGGTGTGFYVKEFDLIITNDHVVAENAEVTIAGKSFDKSLSRVWYTDRKHDLAFLEAPKNIELPEIRLGRYEEMKDGDQVVAIGHPFGLNYTVTQGVISKVDRIRDGLKFIQIDAAINPGNSGGPLVNNKGEIIGVNSFIIKGGDNLGFALPVHYLREALQMYLPNKGQASTRCFSCDYLVTPSNIDSQKYCPSCGTEVKLPEIPEKATEAVGAAKTIEEILRELGKDVRLAREGTNTWTVKEGSAKIKITYNADNFFIAGDAYLCQMPSDASRIKPLYQFLLEENYRTTGLVLSCVKQNIVLSCIIYDLDMTKENGVDSFRNLFQKADHYDDFLKKEYSCTDRLEE
;
A
#
# COMPACT_ATOMS: atom_id res chain seq x y z
N MET A 1 2.03 0.31 -28.12
CA MET A 1 0.71 0.65 -27.56
C MET A 1 0.68 2.12 -27.19
N ASP A 2 -0.48 2.76 -27.20
CA ASP A 2 -0.63 4.10 -26.64
C ASP A 2 -0.47 3.98 -25.10
N SER A 3 0.22 4.95 -24.49
CA SER A 3 0.44 4.98 -23.03
C SER A 3 -0.87 4.88 -22.24
N GLN A 4 -1.96 5.43 -22.77
CA GLN A 4 -3.27 5.39 -22.15
C GLN A 4 -3.81 3.95 -22.05
N HIS A 5 -3.62 3.13 -23.07
CA HIS A 5 -4.03 1.73 -23.07
C HIS A 5 -3.21 0.89 -22.05
N ILE A 6 -1.89 1.17 -21.94
CA ILE A 6 -1.03 0.54 -20.91
C ILE A 6 -1.55 0.89 -19.52
N ILE A 7 -1.88 2.16 -19.28
CA ILE A 7 -2.41 2.66 -17.99
C ILE A 7 -3.69 1.91 -17.61
N GLU A 8 -4.65 1.79 -18.52
CA GLU A 8 -5.93 1.11 -18.29
C GLU A 8 -5.74 -0.39 -17.99
N GLN A 9 -4.86 -1.06 -18.73
CA GLN A 9 -4.54 -2.48 -18.54
C GLN A 9 -3.94 -2.72 -17.14
N TYR A 10 -2.97 -1.88 -16.75
CA TYR A 10 -2.25 -2.08 -15.49
C TYR A 10 -3.05 -1.66 -14.26
N GLN A 11 -4.02 -0.77 -14.38
CA GLN A 11 -4.80 -0.24 -13.26
C GLN A 11 -5.48 -1.32 -12.40
N LYS A 12 -5.82 -2.47 -13.01
CA LYS A 12 -6.43 -3.61 -12.29
C LYS A 12 -5.40 -4.63 -11.79
N ALA A 13 -4.18 -4.61 -12.32
CA ALA A 13 -3.12 -5.54 -11.95
C ALA A 13 -2.18 -5.00 -10.86
N ILE A 14 -2.21 -3.67 -10.63
CA ILE A 14 -1.41 -3.00 -9.62
C ILE A 14 -2.08 -3.14 -8.26
N ILE A 15 -1.27 -3.43 -7.27
CA ILE A 15 -1.70 -3.74 -5.91
C ILE A 15 -0.95 -2.82 -4.95
N GLN A 16 -1.69 -2.13 -4.11
CA GLN A 16 -1.12 -1.42 -2.97
C GLN A 16 -0.74 -2.42 -1.89
N ILE A 17 0.43 -2.25 -1.32
CA ILE A 17 0.91 -3.05 -0.20
C ILE A 17 1.13 -2.13 0.99
N ALA A 18 0.61 -2.51 2.15
CA ALA A 18 0.79 -1.77 3.39
C ALA A 18 1.33 -2.67 4.49
N THR A 19 2.32 -2.13 5.21
CA THR A 19 2.95 -2.75 6.38
C THR A 19 2.98 -1.75 7.55
N PRO A 20 3.32 -2.19 8.77
CA PRO A 20 3.57 -1.27 9.88
C PRO A 20 4.63 -0.21 9.57
N GLY A 21 5.58 -0.49 8.70
CA GLY A 21 6.69 0.39 8.35
C GLY A 21 6.41 1.36 7.21
N GLY A 22 5.35 1.16 6.42
CA GLY A 22 5.06 2.02 5.26
C GLY A 22 4.18 1.36 4.22
N THR A 23 4.13 1.99 3.05
CA THR A 23 3.39 1.50 1.89
C THR A 23 4.30 1.35 0.68
N GLY A 24 3.93 0.45 -0.20
CA GLY A 24 4.58 0.25 -1.49
C GLY A 24 3.61 -0.31 -2.52
N THR A 25 4.14 -0.71 -3.63
CA THR A 25 3.39 -1.26 -4.76
C THR A 25 3.79 -2.70 -5.01
N GLY A 26 2.86 -3.51 -5.47
CA GLY A 26 3.10 -4.78 -6.11
C GLY A 26 2.31 -4.89 -7.40
N PHE A 27 2.56 -5.94 -8.16
CA PHE A 27 1.81 -6.26 -9.35
C PHE A 27 1.59 -7.76 -9.48
N TYR A 28 0.42 -8.14 -9.97
CA TYR A 28 0.04 -9.53 -10.13
C TYR A 28 0.53 -10.07 -11.47
N VAL A 29 1.17 -11.24 -11.44
CA VAL A 29 1.57 -11.97 -12.65
C VAL A 29 0.81 -13.28 -12.74
N LYS A 30 -0.19 -13.33 -13.63
CA LYS A 30 -1.14 -14.44 -13.78
C LYS A 30 -0.45 -15.77 -14.08
N GLU A 31 0.60 -15.77 -14.90
CA GLU A 31 1.38 -16.97 -15.26
C GLU A 31 1.89 -17.71 -14.03
N PHE A 32 2.25 -16.99 -12.98
CA PHE A 32 2.81 -17.57 -11.75
C PHE A 32 1.81 -17.59 -10.59
N ASP A 33 0.68 -16.89 -10.75
CA ASP A 33 -0.31 -16.67 -9.68
C ASP A 33 0.36 -16.15 -8.40
N LEU A 34 1.11 -15.05 -8.57
CA LEU A 34 1.88 -14.38 -7.53
C LEU A 34 1.78 -12.86 -7.68
N ILE A 35 1.83 -12.16 -6.55
CA ILE A 35 2.10 -10.73 -6.50
C ILE A 35 3.62 -10.56 -6.34
N ILE A 36 4.21 -9.71 -7.17
CA ILE A 36 5.63 -9.35 -7.13
C ILE A 36 5.77 -7.97 -6.50
N THR A 37 6.76 -7.80 -5.64
CA THR A 37 7.12 -6.52 -5.03
C THR A 37 8.59 -6.49 -4.61
N ASN A 38 9.05 -5.43 -3.93
CA ASN A 38 10.37 -5.39 -3.32
C ASN A 38 10.40 -6.04 -1.92
N ASP A 39 11.56 -6.57 -1.54
CA ASP A 39 11.82 -7.10 -0.19
C ASP A 39 11.67 -6.01 0.89
N HIS A 40 12.21 -4.82 0.65
CA HIS A 40 12.07 -3.71 1.60
C HIS A 40 10.63 -3.22 1.77
N VAL A 41 9.71 -3.46 0.81
CA VAL A 41 8.29 -3.12 0.94
C VAL A 41 7.60 -4.04 1.94
N VAL A 42 7.94 -5.32 1.95
CA VAL A 42 7.40 -6.26 2.94
C VAL A 42 8.07 -6.14 4.31
N ALA A 43 9.29 -5.57 4.36
CA ALA A 43 10.01 -5.20 5.58
C ALA A 43 9.99 -6.29 6.67
N GLU A 44 10.38 -7.51 6.30
CA GLU A 44 10.42 -8.70 7.18
C GLU A 44 9.04 -9.15 7.73
N ASN A 45 7.94 -8.60 7.24
CA ASN A 45 6.61 -9.08 7.61
C ASN A 45 6.29 -10.36 6.83
N ALA A 46 5.78 -11.38 7.53
CA ALA A 46 5.32 -12.62 6.92
C ALA A 46 3.93 -12.51 6.30
N GLU A 47 3.20 -11.47 6.67
CA GLU A 47 1.87 -11.16 6.17
C GLU A 47 1.74 -9.64 6.02
N VAL A 48 1.18 -9.18 4.92
CA VAL A 48 0.98 -7.76 4.59
C VAL A 48 -0.45 -7.50 4.18
N THR A 49 -0.91 -6.26 4.30
CA THR A 49 -2.20 -5.85 3.77
C THR A 49 -2.07 -5.50 2.31
N ILE A 50 -2.93 -6.06 1.48
CA ILE A 50 -3.03 -5.76 0.06
C ILE A 50 -4.38 -5.12 -0.27
N ALA A 51 -4.39 -4.21 -1.24
CA ALA A 51 -5.60 -3.61 -1.80
C ALA A 51 -5.41 -3.37 -3.30
N GLY A 52 -6.47 -3.53 -4.07
CA GLY A 52 -6.46 -3.32 -5.52
C GLY A 52 -7.80 -2.76 -6.01
N LYS A 53 -7.84 -2.28 -7.25
CA LYS A 53 -9.07 -1.76 -7.83
C LYS A 53 -10.19 -2.80 -7.95
N SER A 54 -9.82 -4.07 -8.07
CA SER A 54 -10.74 -5.18 -8.34
C SER A 54 -11.10 -5.99 -7.11
N PHE A 55 -10.56 -5.64 -5.92
CA PHE A 55 -10.84 -6.37 -4.68
C PHE A 55 -10.66 -5.47 -3.45
N ASP A 56 -11.40 -5.78 -2.40
CA ASP A 56 -11.29 -5.11 -1.11
C ASP A 56 -9.98 -5.47 -0.39
N LYS A 57 -9.60 -4.67 0.60
CA LYS A 57 -8.44 -4.94 1.46
C LYS A 57 -8.48 -6.35 2.03
N SER A 58 -7.38 -7.06 1.90
CA SER A 58 -7.19 -8.39 2.46
C SER A 58 -5.76 -8.59 2.94
N LEU A 59 -5.53 -9.61 3.73
CA LEU A 59 -4.19 -10.04 4.10
C LEU A 59 -3.63 -10.95 3.03
N SER A 60 -2.34 -10.79 2.75
CA SER A 60 -1.59 -11.61 1.83
C SER A 60 -0.32 -12.11 2.49
N ARG A 61 -0.05 -13.40 2.35
CA ARG A 61 1.14 -14.03 2.89
C ARG A 61 2.35 -13.74 2.02
N VAL A 62 3.49 -13.46 2.67
CA VAL A 62 4.78 -13.38 2.01
C VAL A 62 5.34 -14.80 1.87
N TRP A 63 5.57 -15.23 0.63
CA TRP A 63 6.07 -16.56 0.34
C TRP A 63 7.58 -16.61 0.11
N TYR A 64 8.13 -15.54 -0.46
CA TYR A 64 9.53 -15.49 -0.87
C TYR A 64 10.13 -14.13 -0.62
N THR A 65 11.39 -14.10 -0.17
CA THR A 65 12.18 -12.89 0.01
C THR A 65 13.58 -13.07 -0.59
N ASP A 66 14.09 -12.01 -1.21
CA ASP A 66 15.43 -11.94 -1.79
C ASP A 66 16.02 -10.56 -1.49
N ARG A 67 16.72 -10.47 -0.39
CA ARG A 67 17.35 -9.22 0.07
C ARG A 67 18.43 -8.70 -0.88
N LYS A 68 19.13 -9.60 -1.61
CA LYS A 68 20.19 -9.23 -2.54
C LYS A 68 19.65 -8.50 -3.76
N HIS A 69 18.53 -8.99 -4.31
CA HIS A 69 17.87 -8.42 -5.48
C HIS A 69 16.68 -7.52 -5.12
N ASP A 70 16.42 -7.34 -3.82
CA ASP A 70 15.29 -6.56 -3.33
C ASP A 70 13.95 -7.01 -3.95
N LEU A 71 13.66 -8.33 -3.90
CA LEU A 71 12.45 -8.94 -4.43
C LEU A 71 11.69 -9.71 -3.35
N ALA A 72 10.36 -9.66 -3.41
CA ALA A 72 9.47 -10.50 -2.62
C ALA A 72 8.28 -10.97 -3.45
N PHE A 73 7.78 -12.18 -3.13
CA PHE A 73 6.59 -12.75 -3.75
C PHE A 73 5.52 -12.99 -2.70
N LEU A 74 4.30 -12.58 -3.03
CA LEU A 74 3.15 -12.67 -2.13
C LEU A 74 2.08 -13.60 -2.72
N GLU A 75 1.23 -14.11 -1.83
CA GLU A 75 0.02 -14.83 -2.19
C GLU A 75 -0.91 -13.93 -3.00
N ALA A 76 -1.42 -14.43 -4.12
CA ALA A 76 -2.42 -13.72 -4.90
C ALA A 76 -3.79 -13.72 -4.19
N PRO A 77 -4.61 -12.68 -4.38
CA PRO A 77 -5.96 -12.65 -3.84
C PRO A 77 -6.82 -13.76 -4.50
N LYS A 78 -7.64 -14.44 -3.69
CA LYS A 78 -8.46 -15.57 -4.15
C LYS A 78 -9.78 -15.10 -4.79
N ASN A 79 -10.26 -15.87 -5.76
CA ASN A 79 -11.57 -15.67 -6.40
C ASN A 79 -11.72 -14.32 -7.14
N ILE A 80 -10.63 -13.79 -7.68
CA ILE A 80 -10.61 -12.52 -8.39
C ILE A 80 -9.95 -12.73 -9.75
N GLU A 81 -10.59 -12.21 -10.79
CA GLU A 81 -10.01 -12.19 -12.12
C GLU A 81 -9.19 -10.90 -12.32
N LEU A 82 -7.88 -11.06 -12.36
CA LEU A 82 -6.94 -9.97 -12.63
C LEU A 82 -6.41 -10.08 -14.08
N PRO A 83 -6.09 -8.95 -14.72
CA PRO A 83 -5.63 -8.95 -16.10
C PRO A 83 -4.29 -9.66 -16.25
N GLU A 84 -4.09 -10.25 -17.41
CA GLU A 84 -2.80 -10.82 -17.79
C GLU A 84 -1.82 -9.71 -18.14
N ILE A 85 -0.69 -9.67 -17.46
CA ILE A 85 0.46 -8.83 -17.78
C ILE A 85 1.66 -9.73 -18.06
N ARG A 86 2.53 -9.30 -18.99
CA ARG A 86 3.60 -10.14 -19.50
C ARG A 86 4.97 -9.60 -19.11
N LEU A 87 5.89 -10.50 -18.81
CA LEU A 87 7.29 -10.16 -18.62
C LEU A 87 7.98 -10.00 -19.99
N GLY A 88 8.59 -8.87 -20.22
CA GLY A 88 9.40 -8.57 -21.40
C GLY A 88 10.77 -9.25 -21.39
N ARG A 89 11.63 -8.88 -22.32
CA ARG A 89 12.97 -9.42 -22.47
C ARG A 89 14.03 -8.36 -22.23
N TYR A 90 14.99 -8.68 -21.38
CA TYR A 90 16.09 -7.77 -21.05
C TYR A 90 16.95 -7.40 -22.27
N GLU A 91 17.18 -8.37 -23.16
CA GLU A 91 18.05 -8.25 -24.34
C GLU A 91 17.47 -7.30 -25.41
N GLU A 92 16.18 -7.00 -25.35
CA GLU A 92 15.48 -6.09 -26.27
C GLU A 92 15.58 -4.62 -25.85
N MET A 93 16.02 -4.33 -24.62
CA MET A 93 16.06 -2.96 -24.07
C MET A 93 17.25 -2.17 -24.61
N LYS A 94 17.02 -0.88 -24.85
CA LYS A 94 18.04 0.07 -25.32
C LYS A 94 17.98 1.39 -24.56
N ASP A 95 19.12 2.04 -24.41
CA ASP A 95 19.17 3.42 -23.95
C ASP A 95 18.30 4.28 -24.87
N GLY A 96 17.41 5.11 -24.30
CA GLY A 96 16.45 5.95 -25.01
C GLY A 96 15.07 5.32 -25.23
N ASP A 97 14.85 4.05 -24.90
CA ASP A 97 13.51 3.43 -24.98
C ASP A 97 12.53 4.11 -24.00
N GLN A 98 11.31 4.36 -24.48
CA GLN A 98 10.24 4.90 -23.64
C GLN A 98 9.78 3.88 -22.63
N VAL A 99 9.56 4.34 -21.41
CA VAL A 99 9.12 3.51 -20.26
C VAL A 99 8.06 4.21 -19.42
N VAL A 100 7.29 3.41 -18.72
CA VAL A 100 6.25 3.82 -17.80
C VAL A 100 6.51 3.15 -16.45
N ALA A 101 6.74 3.93 -15.42
CA ALA A 101 6.80 3.45 -14.04
C ALA A 101 5.44 3.62 -13.37
N ILE A 102 4.93 2.56 -12.75
CA ILE A 102 3.58 2.51 -12.22
C ILE A 102 3.61 2.17 -10.74
N GLY A 103 2.74 2.82 -9.93
CA GLY A 103 2.65 2.56 -8.50
C GLY A 103 1.55 3.34 -7.77
N HIS A 104 1.59 3.27 -6.42
CA HIS A 104 0.70 3.98 -5.49
C HIS A 104 1.53 4.90 -4.56
N PRO A 105 2.11 6.02 -5.07
CA PRO A 105 2.94 6.88 -4.23
C PRO A 105 2.12 7.59 -3.15
N PHE A 106 2.71 7.73 -1.96
CA PHE A 106 2.16 8.51 -0.83
C PHE A 106 0.73 8.13 -0.41
N GLY A 107 0.28 6.89 -0.67
CA GLY A 107 -1.11 6.49 -0.41
C GLY A 107 -2.12 7.17 -1.34
N LEU A 108 -1.66 7.83 -2.41
CA LEU A 108 -2.49 8.31 -3.50
C LEU A 108 -2.88 7.13 -4.38
N ASN A 109 -4.08 7.22 -4.96
CA ASN A 109 -4.54 6.22 -5.92
C ASN A 109 -3.63 6.23 -7.15
N TYR A 110 -3.32 5.05 -7.64
CA TYR A 110 -2.69 4.73 -8.91
C TYR A 110 -1.99 5.92 -9.64
N THR A 111 -0.69 5.94 -9.61
CA THR A 111 0.11 6.99 -10.26
C THR A 111 1.02 6.40 -11.32
N VAL A 112 1.13 7.10 -12.42
CA VAL A 112 1.95 6.72 -13.57
C VAL A 112 2.93 7.84 -13.88
N THR A 113 4.20 7.50 -13.99
CA THR A 113 5.23 8.42 -14.47
C THR A 113 5.86 7.88 -15.75
N GLN A 114 6.10 8.75 -16.71
CA GLN A 114 6.68 8.40 -18.01
C GLN A 114 8.07 8.98 -18.14
N GLY A 115 8.93 8.28 -18.84
CA GLY A 115 10.29 8.71 -19.14
C GLY A 115 10.95 7.78 -20.13
N VAL A 116 12.29 7.79 -20.12
CA VAL A 116 13.12 6.93 -20.99
C VAL A 116 14.15 6.17 -20.17
N ILE A 117 14.64 5.06 -20.74
CA ILE A 117 15.83 4.38 -20.21
C ILE A 117 17.05 5.27 -20.45
N SER A 118 17.60 5.83 -19.39
CA SER A 118 18.82 6.62 -19.45
C SER A 118 20.06 5.71 -19.63
N LYS A 119 20.02 4.51 -19.00
CA LYS A 119 21.07 3.50 -19.11
C LYS A 119 20.53 2.11 -18.76
N VAL A 120 20.71 1.12 -19.66
CA VAL A 120 20.25 -0.26 -19.43
C VAL A 120 21.06 -0.94 -18.34
N ASP A 121 22.39 -0.76 -18.33
CA ASP A 121 23.35 -1.50 -17.50
C ASP A 121 24.07 -0.59 -16.50
N ARG A 122 23.37 0.02 -15.56
CA ARG A 122 24.02 0.77 -14.49
C ARG A 122 24.43 -0.19 -13.37
N ILE A 123 25.72 -0.39 -13.16
CA ILE A 123 26.23 -1.27 -12.09
C ILE A 123 26.18 -0.52 -10.75
N ARG A 124 25.58 -1.14 -9.74
CA ARG A 124 25.60 -0.72 -8.35
C ARG A 124 25.60 -1.95 -7.44
N ASP A 125 26.47 -1.94 -6.44
CA ASP A 125 26.62 -3.04 -5.46
C ASP A 125 26.74 -4.44 -6.11
N GLY A 126 27.39 -4.50 -7.29
CA GLY A 126 27.61 -5.73 -8.05
C GLY A 126 26.41 -6.18 -8.90
N LEU A 127 25.28 -5.48 -8.87
CA LEU A 127 24.09 -5.76 -9.68
C LEU A 127 23.95 -4.72 -10.80
N LYS A 128 23.31 -5.15 -11.89
CA LYS A 128 22.88 -4.26 -12.97
C LYS A 128 21.50 -3.70 -12.66
N PHE A 129 21.30 -2.41 -12.92
CA PHE A 129 20.01 -1.73 -12.80
C PHE A 129 19.68 -0.98 -14.10
N ILE A 130 18.41 -0.86 -14.40
CA ILE A 130 17.90 0.06 -15.42
C ILE A 130 17.82 1.44 -14.77
N GLN A 131 18.58 2.40 -15.27
CA GLN A 131 18.47 3.80 -14.90
C GLN A 131 17.45 4.49 -15.78
N ILE A 132 16.50 5.22 -15.19
CA ILE A 132 15.43 5.94 -15.88
C ILE A 132 15.35 7.38 -15.39
N ASP A 133 14.80 8.25 -16.21
CA ASP A 133 14.46 9.64 -15.86
C ASP A 133 12.97 9.80 -15.45
N ALA A 134 12.17 8.74 -15.59
CA ALA A 134 10.81 8.72 -15.02
C ALA A 134 10.89 8.91 -13.49
N ALA A 135 10.05 9.78 -12.95
CA ALA A 135 10.04 10.07 -11.53
C ALA A 135 9.64 8.83 -10.71
N ILE A 136 10.56 8.33 -9.88
CA ILE A 136 10.28 7.33 -8.86
C ILE A 136 10.10 8.04 -7.53
N ASN A 137 9.00 7.79 -6.85
CA ASN A 137 8.67 8.38 -5.56
C ASN A 137 8.40 7.27 -4.53
N PRO A 138 8.52 7.54 -3.22
CA PRO A 138 8.07 6.61 -2.19
C PRO A 138 6.63 6.14 -2.46
N GLY A 139 6.43 4.82 -2.54
CA GLY A 139 5.18 4.19 -2.94
C GLY A 139 5.18 3.60 -4.36
N ASN A 140 6.06 4.02 -5.27
CA ASN A 140 6.24 3.33 -6.56
C ASN A 140 7.16 2.09 -6.43
N SER A 141 7.92 1.98 -5.34
CA SER A 141 8.78 0.83 -5.05
C SER A 141 7.99 -0.47 -5.07
N GLY A 142 8.51 -1.49 -5.74
CA GLY A 142 7.87 -2.78 -5.97
C GLY A 142 6.89 -2.80 -7.15
N GLY A 143 6.54 -1.65 -7.71
CA GLY A 143 5.72 -1.55 -8.92
C GLY A 143 6.49 -1.91 -10.20
N PRO A 144 5.80 -2.18 -11.32
CA PRO A 144 6.44 -2.53 -12.57
C PRO A 144 7.00 -1.31 -13.32
N LEU A 145 8.14 -1.52 -13.97
CA LEU A 145 8.61 -0.69 -15.07
C LEU A 145 8.18 -1.36 -16.38
N VAL A 146 7.46 -0.62 -17.23
CA VAL A 146 6.77 -1.14 -18.41
C VAL A 146 7.31 -0.46 -19.67
N ASN A 147 7.53 -1.24 -20.75
CA ASN A 147 7.94 -0.74 -22.05
C ASN A 147 6.72 -0.28 -22.90
N ASN A 148 6.98 0.27 -24.09
CA ASN A 148 5.95 0.71 -25.04
C ASN A 148 5.09 -0.42 -25.65
N LYS A 149 5.47 -1.69 -25.44
CA LYS A 149 4.67 -2.85 -25.84
C LYS A 149 3.69 -3.28 -24.74
N GLY A 150 3.74 -2.67 -23.54
CA GLY A 150 2.97 -3.07 -22.37
C GLY A 150 3.57 -4.27 -21.64
N GLU A 151 4.88 -4.53 -21.78
CA GLU A 151 5.58 -5.63 -21.11
C GLU A 151 6.40 -5.12 -19.93
N ILE A 152 6.47 -5.87 -18.84
CA ILE A 152 7.29 -5.56 -17.68
C ILE A 152 8.76 -5.83 -18.00
N ILE A 153 9.59 -4.81 -17.93
CA ILE A 153 11.02 -4.89 -18.15
C ILE A 153 11.85 -4.77 -16.87
N GLY A 154 11.21 -4.37 -15.76
CA GLY A 154 11.87 -4.27 -14.46
C GLY A 154 10.90 -4.06 -13.32
N VAL A 155 11.45 -4.07 -12.09
CA VAL A 155 10.74 -3.76 -10.85
C VAL A 155 11.32 -2.45 -10.29
N ASN A 156 10.48 -1.42 -10.11
CA ASN A 156 10.90 -0.12 -9.55
C ASN A 156 11.46 -0.34 -8.14
N SER A 157 12.66 0.16 -7.85
CA SER A 157 13.31 -0.12 -6.57
C SER A 157 13.62 1.15 -5.78
N PHE A 158 14.51 2.02 -6.24
CA PHE A 158 14.98 3.15 -5.45
C PHE A 158 15.31 4.38 -6.27
N ILE A 159 15.52 5.51 -5.56
CA ILE A 159 16.06 6.75 -6.08
C ILE A 159 17.38 7.09 -5.39
N ILE A 160 18.26 7.83 -6.06
CA ILE A 160 19.41 8.44 -5.41
C ILE A 160 18.98 9.79 -4.84
N LYS A 161 18.98 9.92 -3.51
CA LYS A 161 18.70 11.19 -2.83
C LYS A 161 19.71 12.26 -3.25
N GLY A 162 19.20 13.40 -3.75
CA GLY A 162 20.04 14.52 -4.22
C GLY A 162 20.39 14.46 -5.71
N GLY A 163 19.92 13.45 -6.46
CA GLY A 163 19.96 13.42 -7.92
C GLY A 163 18.56 13.71 -8.48
N ASP A 164 18.41 14.81 -9.22
CA ASP A 164 17.14 15.12 -9.88
C ASP A 164 16.80 14.02 -10.91
N ASN A 165 15.64 13.39 -10.78
CA ASN A 165 15.10 12.40 -11.71
C ASN A 165 16.00 11.19 -11.97
N LEU A 166 16.67 10.65 -10.95
CA LEU A 166 17.46 9.42 -11.07
C LEU A 166 16.71 8.24 -10.42
N GLY A 167 15.84 7.62 -11.19
CA GLY A 167 15.13 6.40 -10.82
C GLY A 167 15.88 5.14 -11.24
N PHE A 168 15.71 4.06 -10.47
CA PHE A 168 16.33 2.77 -10.74
C PHE A 168 15.30 1.65 -10.63
N ALA A 169 15.34 0.73 -11.59
CA ALA A 169 14.54 -0.48 -11.57
C ALA A 169 15.47 -1.72 -11.69
N LEU A 170 15.11 -2.76 -10.96
CA LEU A 170 15.77 -4.06 -11.10
C LEU A 170 15.33 -4.68 -12.43
N PRO A 171 16.25 -5.09 -13.33
CA PRO A 171 15.92 -5.70 -14.61
C PRO A 171 15.11 -7.01 -14.49
N VAL A 172 14.21 -7.24 -15.43
CA VAL A 172 13.30 -8.40 -15.46
C VAL A 172 13.99 -9.77 -15.46
N HIS A 173 15.24 -9.87 -15.92
CA HIS A 173 15.95 -11.16 -15.91
C HIS A 173 16.22 -11.64 -14.47
N TYR A 174 16.53 -10.75 -13.50
CA TYR A 174 16.65 -11.14 -12.10
C TYR A 174 15.32 -11.62 -11.51
N LEU A 175 14.21 -11.00 -11.91
CA LEU A 175 12.88 -11.49 -11.52
C LEU A 175 12.63 -12.89 -12.08
N ARG A 176 12.99 -13.15 -13.36
CA ARG A 176 12.84 -14.48 -13.95
C ARG A 176 13.70 -15.53 -13.24
N GLU A 177 14.94 -15.21 -12.88
CA GLU A 177 15.83 -16.09 -12.10
C GLU A 177 15.23 -16.41 -10.73
N ALA A 178 14.72 -15.39 -10.02
CA ALA A 178 14.09 -15.56 -8.72
C ALA A 178 12.81 -16.43 -8.82
N LEU A 179 11.98 -16.23 -9.84
CA LEU A 179 10.80 -17.06 -10.12
C LEU A 179 11.20 -18.52 -10.41
N GLN A 180 12.19 -18.76 -11.27
CA GLN A 180 12.66 -20.11 -11.59
C GLN A 180 13.17 -20.83 -10.34
N MET A 181 13.84 -20.11 -9.43
CA MET A 181 14.32 -20.66 -8.16
C MET A 181 13.19 -20.99 -7.20
N TYR A 182 12.19 -20.13 -7.10
CA TYR A 182 11.10 -20.25 -6.12
C TYR A 182 9.99 -21.23 -6.55
N LEU A 183 9.59 -21.23 -7.83
CA LEU A 183 8.42 -21.98 -8.31
C LEU A 183 8.39 -23.48 -7.93
N PRO A 184 9.51 -24.21 -7.89
CA PRO A 184 9.51 -25.60 -7.39
C PRO A 184 9.03 -25.74 -5.93
N ASN A 185 9.10 -24.65 -5.15
CA ASN A 185 8.69 -24.58 -3.75
C ASN A 185 7.50 -23.62 -3.53
N LYS A 186 6.69 -23.38 -4.58
CA LYS A 186 5.53 -22.46 -4.50
C LYS A 186 4.60 -22.85 -3.34
N GLY A 187 4.21 -21.85 -2.57
CA GLY A 187 3.36 -22.02 -1.38
C GLY A 187 4.14 -22.36 -0.09
N GLN A 188 5.47 -22.38 -0.14
CA GLN A 188 6.33 -22.52 1.04
C GLN A 188 7.07 -21.21 1.31
N ALA A 189 7.16 -20.83 2.58
CA ALA A 189 8.00 -19.72 3.01
C ALA A 189 9.44 -19.99 2.62
N SER A 190 10.07 -19.09 1.89
CA SER A 190 11.41 -19.28 1.34
C SER A 190 12.18 -17.97 1.33
N THR A 191 13.49 -18.03 1.47
CA THR A 191 14.37 -16.88 1.29
C THR A 191 15.62 -17.25 0.49
N ARG A 192 16.07 -16.34 -0.38
CA ARG A 192 17.36 -16.50 -1.06
C ARG A 192 18.48 -16.01 -0.14
N CYS A 193 19.45 -16.86 0.11
CA CYS A 193 20.62 -16.46 0.88
C CYS A 193 21.39 -15.36 0.15
N PHE A 194 21.52 -14.19 0.77
CA PHE A 194 22.18 -13.04 0.15
C PHE A 194 23.70 -13.23 -0.07
N SER A 195 24.30 -14.23 0.58
CA SER A 195 25.73 -14.54 0.50
C SER A 195 26.08 -15.54 -0.60
N CYS A 196 25.30 -16.62 -0.75
CA CYS A 196 25.61 -17.71 -1.66
C CYS A 196 24.52 -18.07 -2.66
N ASP A 197 23.45 -17.29 -2.71
CA ASP A 197 22.30 -17.47 -3.60
C ASP A 197 21.51 -18.78 -3.42
N TYR A 198 21.76 -19.56 -2.36
CA TYR A 198 21.05 -20.80 -2.06
C TYR A 198 19.61 -20.50 -1.61
N LEU A 199 18.64 -21.28 -2.11
CA LEU A 199 17.24 -21.17 -1.66
C LEU A 199 17.08 -21.88 -0.31
N VAL A 200 16.73 -21.13 0.72
CA VAL A 200 16.48 -21.66 2.06
C VAL A 200 14.97 -21.75 2.27
N THR A 201 14.52 -22.89 2.76
CA THR A 201 13.12 -23.23 3.05
C THR A 201 13.04 -23.82 4.47
N PRO A 202 11.83 -23.96 5.06
CA PRO A 202 11.69 -24.60 6.37
C PRO A 202 12.24 -26.03 6.43
N SER A 203 12.27 -26.74 5.29
CA SER A 203 12.74 -28.11 5.23
C SER A 203 14.26 -28.27 5.18
N ASN A 204 15.00 -27.21 4.84
CA ASN A 204 16.46 -27.28 4.68
C ASN A 204 17.26 -26.27 5.53
N ILE A 205 16.59 -25.35 6.21
CA ILE A 205 17.27 -24.37 7.08
C ILE A 205 18.00 -25.06 8.24
N ASP A 206 19.25 -24.66 8.51
CA ASP A 206 20.00 -25.20 9.64
C ASP A 206 19.70 -24.40 10.92
N SER A 207 19.45 -25.15 12.01
CA SER A 207 19.20 -24.59 13.34
C SER A 207 18.15 -23.44 13.34
N GLN A 208 17.18 -23.49 12.43
CA GLN A 208 16.10 -22.54 12.22
C GLN A 208 16.56 -21.10 11.86
N LYS A 209 17.82 -20.87 11.54
CA LYS A 209 18.29 -19.53 11.21
C LYS A 209 19.52 -19.44 10.30
N TYR A 210 20.14 -20.55 9.92
CA TYR A 210 21.34 -20.51 9.10
C TYR A 210 21.13 -21.15 7.74
N CYS A 211 21.76 -20.56 6.72
CA CYS A 211 21.83 -21.15 5.38
C CYS A 211 22.59 -22.46 5.43
N PRO A 212 22.03 -23.58 4.97
CA PRO A 212 22.68 -24.90 5.04
C PRO A 212 23.92 -25.00 4.12
N SER A 213 24.06 -24.11 3.14
CA SER A 213 25.14 -24.08 2.19
C SER A 213 26.38 -23.32 2.68
N CYS A 214 26.18 -22.15 3.33
CA CYS A 214 27.30 -21.27 3.69
C CYS A 214 27.33 -20.79 5.14
N GLY A 215 26.33 -21.17 5.95
CA GLY A 215 26.27 -20.78 7.36
C GLY A 215 25.87 -19.32 7.62
N THR A 216 25.53 -18.55 6.59
CA THR A 216 25.04 -17.17 6.77
C THR A 216 23.70 -17.17 7.48
N GLU A 217 23.51 -16.27 8.44
CA GLU A 217 22.21 -16.09 9.10
C GLU A 217 21.18 -15.59 8.08
N VAL A 218 20.04 -16.28 8.02
CA VAL A 218 18.92 -15.96 7.13
C VAL A 218 17.61 -15.98 7.92
N LYS A 219 16.62 -15.25 7.42
CA LYS A 219 15.30 -15.17 8.05
C LYS A 219 14.23 -15.55 7.03
N LEU A 220 13.47 -16.60 7.33
CA LEU A 220 12.31 -16.97 6.52
C LEU A 220 11.14 -16.01 6.79
N PRO A 221 10.30 -15.75 5.79
CA PRO A 221 9.06 -15.00 5.97
C PRO A 221 8.01 -15.87 6.68
N GLU A 222 8.25 -16.18 7.95
CA GLU A 222 7.33 -16.95 8.79
C GLU A 222 6.43 -16.01 9.59
N ILE A 223 5.19 -16.42 9.84
CA ILE A 223 4.28 -15.67 10.70
C ILE A 223 4.87 -15.73 12.11
N PRO A 224 5.36 -14.61 12.67
CA PRO A 224 5.90 -14.63 14.00
C PRO A 224 4.81 -15.00 15.00
N GLU A 225 5.16 -15.77 16.02
CA GLU A 225 4.24 -16.06 17.15
C GLU A 225 3.74 -14.78 17.84
N LYS A 226 4.49 -13.67 17.71
CA LYS A 226 4.09 -12.33 18.13
C LYS A 226 4.23 -11.37 16.95
N ALA A 227 3.08 -10.82 16.50
CA ALA A 227 3.09 -9.73 15.54
C ALA A 227 3.96 -8.56 16.02
N THR A 228 4.65 -7.87 15.09
CA THR A 228 5.40 -6.64 15.41
C THR A 228 4.41 -5.60 15.94
N GLU A 229 4.43 -5.35 17.25
CA GLU A 229 3.53 -4.39 17.87
C GLU A 229 3.91 -2.97 17.47
N ALA A 230 2.92 -2.15 17.19
CA ALA A 230 3.09 -0.71 17.06
C ALA A 230 3.64 -0.14 18.40
N VAL A 231 4.33 0.99 18.33
CA VAL A 231 4.90 1.65 19.51
C VAL A 231 4.32 3.06 19.69
N GLY A 232 4.37 3.59 20.92
CA GLY A 232 3.89 4.95 21.21
C GLY A 232 2.42 5.14 20.89
N ALA A 233 2.04 6.33 20.38
CA ALA A 233 0.66 6.66 20.04
C ALA A 233 0.02 5.67 19.05
N ALA A 234 0.79 5.14 18.11
CA ALA A 234 0.31 4.12 17.17
C ALA A 234 -0.16 2.84 17.89
N LYS A 235 0.54 2.42 18.96
CA LYS A 235 0.13 1.28 19.79
C LYS A 235 -1.21 1.55 20.47
N THR A 236 -1.36 2.72 21.09
CA THR A 236 -2.61 3.12 21.75
C THR A 236 -3.78 3.16 20.75
N ILE A 237 -3.58 3.72 19.55
CA ILE A 237 -4.60 3.75 18.49
C ILE A 237 -5.02 2.32 18.11
N GLU A 238 -4.08 1.40 17.97
CA GLU A 238 -4.39 0.01 17.63
C GLU A 238 -5.09 -0.75 18.74
N GLU A 239 -4.75 -0.48 20.00
CA GLU A 239 -5.47 -1.04 21.14
C GLU A 239 -6.92 -0.54 21.18
N ILE A 240 -7.15 0.75 20.88
CA ILE A 240 -8.49 1.34 20.76
C ILE A 240 -9.26 0.68 19.63
N LEU A 241 -8.67 0.53 18.44
CA LEU A 241 -9.31 -0.10 17.29
C LEU A 241 -9.69 -1.56 17.56
N ARG A 242 -8.82 -2.34 18.23
CA ARG A 242 -9.12 -3.72 18.64
C ARG A 242 -10.29 -3.77 19.62
N GLU A 243 -10.35 -2.86 20.59
CA GLU A 243 -11.47 -2.76 21.55
C GLU A 243 -12.79 -2.42 20.84
N LEU A 244 -12.73 -1.66 19.75
CA LEU A 244 -13.87 -1.34 18.88
C LEU A 244 -14.18 -2.45 17.86
N GLY A 245 -13.53 -3.62 17.96
CA GLY A 245 -13.78 -4.78 17.11
C GLY A 245 -13.21 -4.65 15.69
N LYS A 246 -12.23 -3.76 15.47
CA LYS A 246 -11.60 -3.57 14.15
C LYS A 246 -10.33 -4.41 14.02
N ASP A 247 -10.14 -5.08 12.88
CA ASP A 247 -8.86 -5.73 12.57
C ASP A 247 -7.83 -4.66 12.18
N VAL A 248 -6.89 -4.40 13.07
CA VAL A 248 -5.87 -3.35 12.90
C VAL A 248 -4.93 -3.62 11.74
N ARG A 249 -4.75 -4.88 11.33
CA ARG A 249 -3.92 -5.25 10.18
C ARG A 249 -4.58 -4.79 8.88
N LEU A 250 -5.90 -4.99 8.77
CA LEU A 250 -6.69 -4.51 7.63
C LEU A 250 -6.90 -2.99 7.66
N ALA A 251 -6.99 -2.40 8.86
CA ALA A 251 -7.18 -0.95 9.00
C ALA A 251 -5.94 -0.17 8.57
N ARG A 252 -4.74 -0.68 8.81
CA ARG A 252 -3.48 0.05 8.62
C ARG A 252 -3.21 0.39 7.16
N GLU A 253 -2.86 1.65 6.91
CA GLU A 253 -2.44 2.18 5.60
C GLU A 253 -1.02 2.78 5.59
N GLY A 254 -0.28 2.62 6.68
CA GLY A 254 1.08 3.13 6.85
C GLY A 254 1.45 3.27 8.32
N THR A 255 2.57 3.92 8.61
CA THR A 255 3.11 4.04 9.97
C THR A 255 2.14 4.72 10.93
N ASN A 256 1.45 5.77 10.48
CA ASN A 256 0.61 6.65 11.30
C ASN A 256 -0.80 6.83 10.73
N THR A 257 -1.28 5.90 9.91
CA THR A 257 -2.58 6.03 9.24
C THR A 257 -3.32 4.70 9.25
N TRP A 258 -4.60 4.76 9.62
CA TRP A 258 -5.54 3.64 9.62
C TRP A 258 -6.83 4.06 8.93
N THR A 259 -7.45 3.17 8.19
CA THR A 259 -8.77 3.37 7.61
C THR A 259 -9.69 2.23 7.99
N VAL A 260 -10.83 2.56 8.55
CA VAL A 260 -11.89 1.62 8.90
C VAL A 260 -13.18 1.98 8.18
N LYS A 261 -14.05 1.00 7.96
CA LYS A 261 -15.42 1.22 7.50
C LYS A 261 -16.38 1.04 8.66
N GLU A 262 -17.38 1.91 8.76
CA GLU A 262 -18.54 1.79 9.67
C GLU A 262 -19.78 2.14 8.88
N GLY A 263 -20.68 1.15 8.70
CA GLY A 263 -21.78 1.30 7.74
C GLY A 263 -21.26 1.67 6.34
N SER A 264 -21.77 2.75 5.78
CA SER A 264 -21.32 3.34 4.51
C SER A 264 -20.15 4.32 4.67
N ALA A 265 -19.85 4.78 5.88
CA ALA A 265 -18.83 5.79 6.13
C ALA A 265 -17.42 5.18 6.10
N LYS A 266 -16.48 5.85 5.40
CA LYS A 266 -15.05 5.57 5.44
C LYS A 266 -14.38 6.52 6.42
N ILE A 267 -13.76 5.97 7.46
CA ILE A 267 -13.14 6.76 8.54
C ILE A 267 -11.65 6.60 8.47
N LYS A 268 -10.95 7.70 8.27
CA LYS A 268 -9.48 7.77 8.26
C LYS A 268 -9.00 8.27 9.61
N ILE A 269 -8.13 7.53 10.26
CA ILE A 269 -7.47 7.92 11.51
C ILE A 269 -6.02 8.20 11.19
N THR A 270 -5.53 9.37 11.56
CA THR A 270 -4.15 9.80 11.29
C THR A 270 -3.51 10.34 12.56
N TYR A 271 -2.32 9.85 12.89
CA TYR A 271 -1.48 10.45 13.92
C TYR A 271 -0.50 11.44 13.29
N ASN A 272 -0.61 12.71 13.66
CA ASN A 272 0.32 13.76 13.26
C ASN A 272 1.43 13.85 14.32
N ALA A 273 2.57 13.25 14.03
CA ALA A 273 3.70 13.20 14.97
C ALA A 273 4.39 14.56 15.16
N ASP A 274 4.29 15.47 14.19
CA ASP A 274 4.92 16.80 14.29
C ASP A 274 4.12 17.74 15.22
N ASN A 275 2.81 17.57 15.27
CA ASN A 275 1.89 18.41 16.06
C ASN A 275 1.25 17.66 17.22
N PHE A 276 1.63 16.40 17.47
CA PHE A 276 1.22 15.59 18.59
C PHE A 276 -0.31 15.45 18.76
N PHE A 277 -1.03 15.19 17.65
CA PHE A 277 -2.47 14.94 17.71
C PHE A 277 -2.89 13.78 16.83
N ILE A 278 -4.01 13.18 17.19
CA ILE A 278 -4.70 12.16 16.42
C ILE A 278 -5.97 12.79 15.83
N ALA A 279 -6.14 12.71 14.52
CA ALA A 279 -7.37 13.09 13.84
C ALA A 279 -8.12 11.82 13.39
N GLY A 280 -9.42 11.77 13.68
CA GLY A 280 -10.33 10.80 13.10
C GLY A 280 -11.29 11.54 12.15
N ASP A 281 -11.22 11.27 10.84
CA ASP A 281 -12.00 11.95 9.81
C ASP A 281 -12.94 10.95 9.13
N ALA A 282 -14.24 11.07 9.37
CA ALA A 282 -15.27 10.32 8.68
C ALA A 282 -15.76 11.11 7.47
N TYR A 283 -15.39 10.64 6.29
CA TYR A 283 -15.90 11.19 5.04
C TYR A 283 -17.31 10.64 4.79
N LEU A 284 -18.33 11.50 4.93
CA LEU A 284 -19.73 11.11 4.85
C LEU A 284 -20.21 11.07 3.38
N CYS A 285 -20.63 12.19 2.84
CA CYS A 285 -21.23 12.33 1.50
C CYS A 285 -20.72 13.58 0.80
N GLN A 286 -21.09 13.76 -0.46
CA GLN A 286 -20.82 14.99 -1.20
C GLN A 286 -21.94 16.00 -1.03
N MET A 287 -21.56 17.28 -1.13
CA MET A 287 -22.48 18.40 -1.19
C MET A 287 -23.55 18.20 -2.27
N PRO A 288 -24.81 18.63 -2.05
CA PRO A 288 -25.83 18.55 -3.07
C PRO A 288 -25.50 19.44 -4.26
N SER A 289 -25.82 18.97 -5.46
CA SER A 289 -25.68 19.76 -6.71
C SER A 289 -26.73 20.87 -6.82
N ASP A 290 -27.85 20.76 -6.12
CA ASP A 290 -28.91 21.79 -6.06
C ASP A 290 -28.50 22.94 -5.15
N ALA A 291 -28.24 24.11 -5.73
CA ALA A 291 -27.84 25.32 -5.02
C ALA A 291 -28.85 25.76 -3.93
N SER A 292 -30.14 25.46 -4.10
CA SER A 292 -31.16 25.78 -3.11
C SER A 292 -31.03 25.03 -1.79
N ARG A 293 -30.36 23.87 -1.82
CA ARG A 293 -30.13 23.03 -0.64
C ARG A 293 -28.85 23.41 0.12
N ILE A 294 -27.92 24.15 -0.48
CA ILE A 294 -26.63 24.49 0.11
C ILE A 294 -26.77 25.35 1.37
N LYS A 295 -27.59 26.42 1.32
CA LYS A 295 -27.77 27.31 2.48
C LYS A 295 -28.40 26.59 3.67
N PRO A 296 -29.51 25.84 3.52
CA PRO A 296 -30.07 25.04 4.62
C PRO A 296 -29.07 24.01 5.18
N LEU A 297 -28.29 23.38 4.33
CA LEU A 297 -27.27 22.45 4.76
C LEU A 297 -26.22 23.13 5.63
N TYR A 298 -25.63 24.25 5.21
CA TYR A 298 -24.65 24.98 6.01
C TYR A 298 -25.21 25.43 7.35
N GLN A 299 -26.46 25.89 7.37
CA GLN A 299 -27.14 26.24 8.62
C GLN A 299 -27.23 25.03 9.55
N PHE A 300 -27.63 23.87 9.06
CA PHE A 300 -27.65 22.63 9.83
C PHE A 300 -26.26 22.26 10.37
N LEU A 301 -25.22 22.28 9.53
CA LEU A 301 -23.87 21.93 9.96
C LEU A 301 -23.37 22.85 11.08
N LEU A 302 -23.66 24.14 11.02
CA LEU A 302 -23.27 25.11 12.04
C LEU A 302 -24.06 24.92 13.35
N GLU A 303 -25.38 24.70 13.26
CA GLU A 303 -26.23 24.44 14.41
C GLU A 303 -25.81 23.11 15.11
N GLU A 304 -25.54 22.09 14.32
CA GLU A 304 -25.13 20.79 14.86
C GLU A 304 -23.74 20.85 15.52
N ASN A 305 -22.78 21.58 14.97
CA ASN A 305 -21.49 21.85 15.60
C ASN A 305 -21.64 22.55 16.96
N TYR A 306 -22.64 23.39 17.13
CA TYR A 306 -22.93 24.02 18.43
C TYR A 306 -23.47 23.01 19.45
N ARG A 307 -24.22 22.00 18.99
CA ARG A 307 -24.84 20.96 19.85
C ARG A 307 -23.91 19.79 20.17
N THR A 308 -22.94 19.55 19.31
CA THR A 308 -22.10 18.34 19.39
C THR A 308 -20.80 18.65 20.12
N THR A 309 -20.45 17.83 21.11
CA THR A 309 -19.19 17.96 21.86
C THR A 309 -18.17 16.96 21.32
N GLY A 310 -16.95 17.43 21.05
CA GLY A 310 -15.81 16.59 20.64
C GLY A 310 -15.81 16.14 19.17
N LEU A 311 -16.85 16.52 18.41
CA LEU A 311 -16.96 16.27 16.97
C LEU A 311 -17.24 17.56 16.22
N VAL A 312 -16.72 17.68 15.00
CA VAL A 312 -16.90 18.86 14.13
C VAL A 312 -17.29 18.42 12.73
N LEU A 313 -18.41 18.92 12.24
CA LEU A 313 -18.81 18.82 10.84
C LEU A 313 -18.13 19.93 10.02
N SER A 314 -17.48 19.55 8.94
CA SER A 314 -16.78 20.47 8.06
C SER A 314 -17.00 20.11 6.58
N CYS A 315 -16.64 21.03 5.69
CA CYS A 315 -16.66 20.79 4.25
C CYS A 315 -15.22 20.86 3.73
N VAL A 316 -14.77 19.76 3.13
CA VAL A 316 -13.44 19.66 2.51
C VAL A 316 -13.64 19.43 1.01
N LYS A 317 -13.35 20.44 0.20
CA LYS A 317 -13.73 20.48 -1.22
C LYS A 317 -15.26 20.29 -1.36
N GLN A 318 -15.71 19.19 -1.96
CA GLN A 318 -17.13 18.84 -2.12
C GLN A 318 -17.62 17.81 -1.10
N ASN A 319 -16.75 17.33 -0.20
CA ASN A 319 -17.12 16.31 0.78
C ASN A 319 -17.50 16.94 2.12
N ILE A 320 -18.54 16.40 2.76
CA ILE A 320 -18.88 16.66 4.15
C ILE A 320 -18.11 15.67 5.01
N VAL A 321 -17.38 16.18 6.00
CA VAL A 321 -16.50 15.38 6.87
C VAL A 321 -16.90 15.63 8.32
N LEU A 322 -17.05 14.56 9.08
CA LEU A 322 -17.16 14.59 10.54
C LEU A 322 -15.83 14.22 11.14
N SER A 323 -15.25 15.11 11.93
CA SER A 323 -13.90 14.95 12.50
C SER A 323 -13.91 14.96 14.02
N CYS A 324 -13.01 14.19 14.63
CA CYS A 324 -12.56 14.35 16.01
C CYS A 324 -11.06 14.58 16.05
N ILE A 325 -10.60 15.35 17.04
CA ILE A 325 -9.16 15.58 17.30
C ILE A 325 -8.89 15.28 18.77
N ILE A 326 -7.85 14.48 19.01
CA ILE A 326 -7.38 14.13 20.36
C ILE A 326 -5.87 14.42 20.40
N TYR A 327 -5.41 15.20 21.37
CA TYR A 327 -3.97 15.38 21.59
C TYR A 327 -3.39 14.10 22.19
N ASP A 328 -2.20 13.69 21.76
CA ASP A 328 -1.60 12.42 22.17
C ASP A 328 -1.30 12.37 23.68
N LEU A 329 -0.96 13.52 24.29
CA LEU A 329 -0.77 13.66 25.74
C LEU A 329 -2.06 13.38 26.55
N ASP A 330 -3.22 13.63 25.95
CA ASP A 330 -4.52 13.45 26.59
C ASP A 330 -5.16 12.09 26.25
N MET A 331 -4.55 11.34 25.30
CA MET A 331 -5.10 10.09 24.84
C MET A 331 -4.77 8.93 25.76
N THR A 332 -5.78 8.43 26.42
CA THR A 332 -5.77 7.12 27.05
C THR A 332 -6.58 6.13 26.20
N LYS A 333 -6.44 4.83 26.49
CA LYS A 333 -7.24 3.81 25.79
C LYS A 333 -8.74 4.08 26.02
N GLU A 334 -9.15 4.43 27.25
CA GLU A 334 -10.55 4.61 27.63
C GLU A 334 -11.18 5.80 26.88
N ASN A 335 -10.57 7.00 26.98
CA ASN A 335 -11.14 8.19 26.32
C ASN A 335 -11.05 8.11 24.79
N GLY A 336 -10.03 7.44 24.26
CA GLY A 336 -9.91 7.18 22.83
C GLY A 336 -11.00 6.24 22.30
N VAL A 337 -11.33 5.18 23.06
CA VAL A 337 -12.45 4.27 22.73
C VAL A 337 -13.76 5.03 22.70
N ASP A 338 -14.04 5.89 23.69
CA ASP A 338 -15.27 6.66 23.74
C ASP A 338 -15.37 7.67 22.58
N SER A 339 -14.27 8.38 22.30
CA SER A 339 -14.20 9.36 21.20
C SER A 339 -14.41 8.70 19.84
N PHE A 340 -13.72 7.60 19.55
CA PHE A 340 -13.87 6.91 18.27
C PHE A 340 -15.22 6.17 18.16
N ARG A 341 -15.75 5.60 19.25
CA ARG A 341 -17.08 5.03 19.24
C ARG A 341 -18.14 6.09 18.90
N ASN A 342 -18.03 7.27 19.50
CA ASN A 342 -18.93 8.40 19.18
C ASN A 342 -18.78 8.84 17.72
N LEU A 343 -17.54 8.96 17.21
CA LEU A 343 -17.27 9.27 15.81
C LEU A 343 -17.93 8.24 14.87
N PHE A 344 -17.74 6.94 15.13
CA PHE A 344 -18.26 5.86 14.29
C PHE A 344 -19.80 5.85 14.26
N GLN A 345 -20.44 5.92 15.42
CA GLN A 345 -21.90 5.95 15.51
C GLN A 345 -22.50 7.18 14.83
N LYS A 346 -21.89 8.35 15.03
CA LYS A 346 -22.37 9.59 14.44
C LYS A 346 -22.08 9.65 12.93
N ALA A 347 -20.99 9.07 12.46
CA ALA A 347 -20.68 9.01 11.04
C ALA A 347 -21.73 8.23 10.25
N ASP A 348 -22.12 7.06 10.73
CA ASP A 348 -23.16 6.23 10.11
C ASP A 348 -24.50 6.98 10.09
N HIS A 349 -24.89 7.56 11.23
CA HIS A 349 -26.12 8.35 11.34
C HIS A 349 -26.15 9.56 10.39
N TYR A 350 -25.09 10.38 10.36
CA TYR A 350 -25.07 11.59 9.53
C TYR A 350 -24.95 11.29 8.04
N ASP A 351 -24.29 10.22 7.64
CA ASP A 351 -24.21 9.84 6.23
C ASP A 351 -25.62 9.62 5.65
N ASP A 352 -26.43 8.80 6.32
CA ASP A 352 -27.80 8.53 5.92
C ASP A 352 -28.70 9.78 6.01
N PHE A 353 -28.58 10.52 7.11
CA PHE A 353 -29.40 11.72 7.36
C PHE A 353 -29.16 12.81 6.30
N LEU A 354 -27.90 13.12 5.98
CA LEU A 354 -27.56 14.16 5.02
C LEU A 354 -28.00 13.82 3.59
N LYS A 355 -27.89 12.57 3.20
CA LYS A 355 -28.40 12.08 1.91
C LYS A 355 -29.92 12.24 1.81
N LYS A 356 -30.63 11.86 2.85
CA LYS A 356 -32.09 11.88 2.88
C LYS A 356 -32.68 13.31 2.96
N GLU A 357 -32.18 14.13 3.87
CA GLU A 357 -32.80 15.44 4.16
C GLU A 357 -32.25 16.56 3.26
N TYR A 358 -30.99 16.48 2.84
CA TYR A 358 -30.34 17.55 2.08
C TYR A 358 -30.01 17.16 0.65
N SER A 359 -30.37 15.95 0.22
CA SER A 359 -30.05 15.43 -1.12
C SER A 359 -28.54 15.41 -1.43
N CYS A 360 -27.74 15.16 -0.40
CA CYS A 360 -26.32 14.87 -0.56
C CYS A 360 -26.14 13.58 -1.35
N THR A 361 -25.07 13.49 -2.13
CA THR A 361 -24.80 12.33 -2.98
C THR A 361 -23.71 11.44 -2.39
N ASP A 362 -23.66 10.18 -2.84
CA ASP A 362 -22.58 9.30 -2.46
C ASP A 362 -21.23 9.89 -2.89
N ARG A 363 -20.20 9.56 -2.13
CA ARG A 363 -18.84 9.95 -2.49
C ARG A 363 -18.46 9.31 -3.82
N LEU A 364 -17.79 10.07 -4.68
CA LEU A 364 -16.98 9.48 -5.74
C LEU A 364 -15.83 8.76 -5.05
N GLU A 365 -15.67 7.46 -5.29
CA GLU A 365 -14.47 6.74 -4.88
C GLU A 365 -13.29 7.34 -5.63
N GLU A 366 -12.46 8.13 -4.91
CA GLU A 366 -11.19 8.64 -5.46
C GLU A 366 -10.14 7.55 -5.50
#